data_cff0e44cb755ae126b484c942a0fa1a5
#
_entry.id   cff0e44cb755ae126b484c942a0fa1a5
#
_cell.length_a   1.000
_cell.length_b   1.000
_cell.length_c   1.000
_cell.angle_alpha   90.00
_cell.angle_beta   90.00
_cell.angle_gamma   90.00
#
_symmetry.space_group_name_H-M   'P 1'
#
loop_
_entity.id
_entity.type
_entity.pdbx_description
1 polymer ?
#
loop_
_entity_poly.entity_id
_entity_poly.type
_entity_poly.pdbx_seq_one_letter_code
_entity_poly.pdbx_strand_id
1 'polypeptide(L)'
;MRLGLIGVVVLLLFMGSAKAISDSQTEQTDDSEDVIITVDSTNLRFSPDSVTVMEGDTVRFFWSGQLLPHNAVEANGVFDSGDPERDVDYSFTFEIGMNGTYDFECEPHADFGMVGQIIVEPVPMDQMNET
;
A
#
# COMPACT_ATOMS: atom_id res chain seq x y z
N MET A 1 51.60 33.29 9.30
CA MET A 1 51.06 33.21 9.34
C MET A 1 49.88 33.20 9.06
N ARG A 2 49.60 33.27 9.11
CA ARG A 2 48.52 33.22 8.93
C ARG A 2 47.85 32.71 8.14
N LEU A 3 47.92 32.47 7.91
CA LEU A 3 47.26 31.99 7.23
C LEU A 3 46.49 31.20 7.03
N GLY A 4 46.84 30.90 6.86
CA GLY A 4 46.26 30.10 6.46
C GLY A 4 45.29 29.81 6.81
N LEU A 5 45.25 30.07 7.44
CA LEU A 5 44.36 29.68 7.80
C LEU A 5 43.28 29.67 7.30
N ILE A 6 43.48 29.96 7.03
CA ILE A 6 42.58 30.15 6.57
C ILE A 6 41.93 29.41 5.82
N GLY A 7 42.33 29.14 5.50
CA GLY A 7 41.67 28.48 4.79
C GLY A 7 40.92 27.78 5.13
N VAL A 8 41.11 27.91 5.76
CA VAL A 8 40.52 27.24 6.04
C VAL A 8 39.32 27.14 5.93
N VAL A 9 39.29 27.53 5.94
CA VAL A 9 38.30 27.44 5.89
C VAL A 9 37.49 26.99 5.14
N VAL A 10 37.71 27.06 4.91
CA VAL A 10 37.01 26.71 4.25
C VAL A 10 36.35 25.82 3.98
N LEU A 11 36.69 25.63 4.23
CA LEU A 11 36.22 24.78 3.92
C LEU A 11 35.19 24.31 4.09
N LEU A 12 35.19 24.50 4.38
CA LEU A 12 34.35 23.95 4.47
C LEU A 12 33.35 23.88 4.12
N LEU A 13 33.23 24.25 3.91
CA LEU A 13 32.33 24.10 3.58
C LEU A 13 31.63 23.69 2.90
N PHE A 14 31.72 23.62 2.56
CA PHE A 14 31.11 23.16 1.85
C PHE A 14 30.50 22.47 1.75
N MET A 15 31.00 22.46 2.09
CA MET A 15 30.67 21.68 1.93
C MET A 15 29.75 21.39 2.05
N GLY A 16 29.78 21.66 2.17
CA GLY A 16 29.08 21.12 2.10
C GLY A 16 28.18 21.08 1.92
N SER A 17 28.13 21.42 1.78
CA SER A 17 27.34 21.22 1.46
C SER A 17 26.78 20.73 0.85
N ALA A 18 27.19 20.65 0.62
CA ALA A 18 26.76 20.05 -0.05
C ALA A 18 26.10 19.33 0.08
N LYS A 19 26.07 19.13 0.32
CA LYS A 19 25.46 18.30 0.34
C LYS A 19 24.44 18.21 0.31
N ALA A 20 24.37 18.48 0.42
CA ALA A 20 23.45 18.29 0.48
C ALA A 20 22.67 18.19 -0.27
N ILE A 21 22.58 18.26 -0.61
CA ILE A 21 21.85 18.11 -1.18
C ILE A 21 21.51 17.32 -1.65
N SER A 22 21.79 16.99 -1.80
CA SER A 22 21.52 16.16 -2.18
C SER A 22 20.77 15.57 -1.85
N ASP A 23 20.62 15.45 -1.46
CA ASP A 23 19.96 14.75 -1.07
C ASP A 23 18.85 14.72 -1.29
N SER A 24 18.55 14.93 -1.30
CA SER A 24 17.50 14.86 -1.41
C SER A 24 16.93 14.23 -2.19
N GLN A 25 16.88 13.82 -2.55
CA GLN A 25 16.39 13.27 -3.10
C GLN A 25 15.97 12.41 -3.03
N THR A 26 15.87 12.13 -2.85
CA THR A 26 15.64 11.30 -2.74
C THR A 26 14.80 10.85 -2.59
N GLU A 27 14.19 10.76 -2.45
CA GLU A 27 13.40 10.29 -2.18
C GLU A 27 12.45 9.92 -2.77
N GLN A 28 12.30 9.44 -3.33
CA GLN A 28 11.49 9.03 -3.92
C GLN A 28 11.08 8.03 -3.67
N THR A 29 10.77 7.83 -3.04
CA THR A 29 10.17 7.02 -2.50
C THR A 29 9.11 6.50 -3.14
N ASP A 30 9.01 5.56 -3.28
CA ASP A 30 8.04 4.75 -3.48
C ASP A 30 7.06 4.89 -2.46
N ASP A 31 6.19 5.64 -2.67
CA ASP A 31 5.22 5.87 -1.84
C ASP A 31 4.19 4.91 -1.95
N SER A 32 4.35 3.78 -2.50
CA SER A 32 3.27 2.87 -2.58
C SER A 32 3.14 2.33 -1.23
N GLU A 33 2.29 2.88 -0.44
CA GLU A 33 1.95 2.37 0.77
C GLU A 33 1.10 1.19 0.58
N ASP A 34 1.37 0.09 1.17
CA ASP A 34 0.47 -1.06 1.15
C ASP A 34 -0.78 -0.68 1.88
N VAL A 35 -1.89 -0.87 1.23
CA VAL A 35 -3.19 -0.67 1.86
C VAL A 35 -3.56 -1.96 2.56
N ILE A 36 -3.81 -1.89 3.85
CA ILE A 36 -4.10 -3.08 4.65
C ILE A 36 -5.57 -3.12 5.02
N ILE A 37 -6.20 -4.24 4.76
CA ILE A 37 -7.58 -4.49 5.17
C ILE A 37 -7.54 -5.62 6.20
N THR A 38 -8.12 -5.37 7.37
CA THR A 38 -8.22 -6.39 8.39
C THR A 38 -9.69 -6.71 8.67
N VAL A 39 -9.98 -7.47 9.70
CA VAL A 39 -11.34 -7.90 10.03
C VAL A 39 -11.68 -7.59 11.47
N ASP A 40 -12.95 -7.46 11.73
CA ASP A 40 -13.51 -7.28 13.07
C ASP A 40 -14.46 -8.44 13.29
N SER A 41 -14.05 -9.40 14.11
CA SER A 41 -14.89 -10.59 14.38
C SER A 41 -16.12 -10.28 15.22
N THR A 42 -16.10 -9.19 15.97
CA THR A 42 -17.24 -8.84 16.80
C THR A 42 -18.41 -8.35 15.98
N ASN A 43 -18.12 -7.53 14.98
CA ASN A 43 -19.17 -6.95 14.15
C ASN A 43 -19.28 -7.59 12.79
N LEU A 44 -18.41 -8.54 12.48
CA LEU A 44 -18.37 -9.24 11.19
C LEU A 44 -18.24 -8.24 10.05
N ARG A 45 -17.14 -7.50 10.07
CA ARG A 45 -16.85 -6.49 9.04
C ARG A 45 -15.40 -6.51 8.65
N PHE A 46 -15.14 -6.13 7.41
CA PHE A 46 -13.77 -5.79 6.99
C PHE A 46 -13.49 -4.36 7.48
N SER A 47 -12.23 -4.09 7.77
CA SER A 47 -11.85 -2.78 8.27
C SER A 47 -10.54 -2.33 7.61
N PRO A 48 -10.58 -1.34 6.75
CA PRO A 48 -11.77 -0.68 6.23
C PRO A 48 -12.51 -1.60 5.26
N ASP A 49 -13.78 -1.33 5.03
CA ASP A 49 -14.56 -2.16 4.11
C ASP A 49 -14.60 -1.58 2.70
N SER A 50 -13.98 -0.43 2.49
CA SER A 50 -13.92 0.17 1.16
C SER A 50 -12.63 0.95 1.05
N VAL A 51 -11.87 0.71 0.00
CA VAL A 51 -10.62 1.43 -0.24
C VAL A 51 -10.53 1.82 -1.70
N THR A 52 -9.81 2.91 -1.97
CA THR A 52 -9.51 3.34 -3.34
C THR A 52 -8.00 3.31 -3.50
N VAL A 53 -7.55 2.62 -4.54
CA VAL A 53 -6.14 2.49 -4.85
C VAL A 53 -5.93 2.81 -6.32
N MET A 54 -4.70 2.76 -6.79
CA MET A 54 -4.39 2.98 -8.20
C MET A 54 -3.84 1.70 -8.80
N GLU A 55 -3.91 1.60 -10.11
CA GLU A 55 -3.25 0.51 -10.82
C GLU A 55 -1.79 0.47 -10.38
N GLY A 56 -1.29 -0.70 -10.08
CA GLY A 56 0.07 -0.88 -9.58
C GLY A 56 0.12 -1.06 -8.07
N ASP A 57 -0.92 -0.68 -7.36
CA ASP A 57 -0.91 -0.78 -5.91
C ASP A 57 -1.23 -2.19 -5.44
N THR A 58 -0.80 -2.49 -4.22
CA THR A 58 -1.04 -3.77 -3.59
C THR A 58 -1.97 -3.59 -2.40
N VAL A 59 -2.94 -4.47 -2.28
CA VAL A 59 -3.83 -4.51 -1.11
C VAL A 59 -3.48 -5.78 -0.35
N ARG A 60 -3.28 -5.63 0.95
CA ARG A 60 -2.91 -6.73 1.82
C ARG A 60 -4.05 -7.01 2.77
N PHE A 61 -4.52 -8.23 2.78
CA PHE A 61 -5.53 -8.69 3.71
C PHE A 61 -4.79 -9.38 4.84
N PHE A 62 -4.84 -8.77 6.02
CA PHE A 62 -4.03 -9.27 7.13
C PHE A 62 -4.82 -9.28 8.42
N TRP A 63 -4.90 -10.43 9.06
CA TRP A 63 -5.46 -10.54 10.41
C TRP A 63 -4.84 -11.74 11.10
N SER A 64 -4.85 -11.71 12.44
CA SER A 64 -4.21 -12.73 13.23
C SER A 64 -4.97 -12.89 14.53
N GLY A 65 -5.09 -14.12 15.01
CA GLY A 65 -5.68 -14.40 16.28
C GLY A 65 -7.13 -14.04 16.40
N GLN A 66 -7.86 -14.12 15.30
CA GLN A 66 -9.26 -13.73 15.29
C GLN A 66 -10.14 -14.74 16.01
N LEU A 67 -11.25 -14.26 16.56
CA LEU A 67 -12.20 -15.12 17.24
C LEU A 67 -12.84 -16.09 16.27
N LEU A 68 -13.13 -15.63 15.06
CA LEU A 68 -13.77 -16.44 14.03
C LEU A 68 -12.89 -16.49 12.80
N PRO A 69 -13.06 -17.54 11.98
CA PRO A 69 -12.29 -17.60 10.72
C PRO A 69 -12.93 -16.74 9.65
N HIS A 70 -12.10 -16.10 8.85
CA HIS A 70 -12.54 -15.21 7.78
C HIS A 70 -11.70 -15.43 6.54
N ASN A 71 -12.24 -15.06 5.38
CA ASN A 71 -11.48 -14.99 4.14
C ASN A 71 -11.93 -13.77 3.35
N ALA A 72 -11.29 -13.52 2.21
CA ALA A 72 -11.65 -12.42 1.33
C ALA A 72 -11.63 -12.95 -0.08
N VAL A 73 -12.79 -13.02 -0.70
CA VAL A 73 -12.96 -13.60 -2.03
C VAL A 73 -13.68 -12.59 -2.92
N GLU A 74 -13.08 -12.27 -4.05
CA GLU A 74 -13.66 -11.30 -4.99
C GLU A 74 -14.75 -11.96 -5.80
N ALA A 75 -15.78 -11.20 -6.13
CA ALA A 75 -17.01 -11.72 -6.71
C ALA A 75 -16.80 -12.51 -8.00
N ASN A 76 -15.82 -12.17 -8.79
CA ASN A 76 -15.53 -12.84 -10.04
C ASN A 76 -14.26 -13.67 -9.98
N GLY A 77 -13.71 -13.84 -8.79
CA GLY A 77 -12.54 -14.69 -8.63
C GLY A 77 -11.23 -14.03 -8.96
N VAL A 78 -11.20 -12.69 -9.04
CA VAL A 78 -9.97 -11.98 -9.37
C VAL A 78 -8.93 -12.20 -8.27
N PHE A 79 -9.38 -12.24 -7.01
CA PHE A 79 -8.49 -12.61 -5.91
C PHE A 79 -9.27 -13.45 -4.89
N ASP A 80 -8.53 -14.23 -4.13
CA ASP A 80 -9.13 -15.19 -3.22
C ASP A 80 -8.08 -15.53 -2.17
N SER A 81 -8.33 -15.18 -0.93
CA SER A 81 -7.36 -15.43 0.14
C SER A 81 -7.33 -16.88 0.60
N GLY A 82 -8.20 -17.72 0.07
CA GLY A 82 -8.22 -19.13 0.43
C GLY A 82 -9.33 -19.47 1.41
N ASP A 83 -9.17 -20.60 2.07
CA ASP A 83 -10.17 -21.02 3.04
C ASP A 83 -10.24 -20.05 4.21
N PRO A 84 -11.41 -19.92 4.85
CA PRO A 84 -11.50 -19.06 6.01
C PRO A 84 -10.58 -19.51 7.14
N GLU A 85 -9.81 -18.57 7.66
CA GLU A 85 -8.84 -18.85 8.72
C GLU A 85 -8.85 -17.72 9.74
N ARG A 86 -8.34 -18.02 10.93
CA ARG A 86 -8.25 -17.01 11.97
C ARG A 86 -6.98 -16.17 11.81
N ASP A 87 -6.09 -16.58 10.94
CA ASP A 87 -4.86 -15.89 10.65
C ASP A 87 -4.71 -15.89 9.14
N VAL A 88 -4.62 -14.70 8.54
CA VAL A 88 -4.48 -14.58 7.09
C VAL A 88 -3.46 -13.48 6.80
N ASP A 89 -2.63 -13.73 5.82
CA ASP A 89 -1.72 -12.72 5.31
C ASP A 89 -1.65 -12.94 3.80
N TYR A 90 -2.48 -12.22 3.08
CA TYR A 90 -2.65 -12.40 1.64
C TYR A 90 -2.62 -11.05 0.95
N SER A 91 -1.81 -10.92 -0.08
CA SER A 91 -1.68 -9.68 -0.81
C SER A 91 -2.03 -9.87 -2.28
N PHE A 92 -2.66 -8.87 -2.87
CA PHE A 92 -2.98 -8.89 -4.29
C PHE A 92 -2.59 -7.55 -4.90
N THR A 93 -1.87 -7.59 -6.02
CA THR A 93 -1.43 -6.39 -6.73
C THR A 93 -2.32 -6.17 -7.95
N PHE A 94 -2.87 -4.97 -8.07
CA PHE A 94 -3.69 -4.62 -9.22
C PHE A 94 -2.78 -4.06 -10.30
N GLU A 95 -2.52 -4.86 -11.32
CA GLU A 95 -1.60 -4.48 -12.38
C GLU A 95 -2.16 -3.36 -13.24
N ILE A 96 -1.29 -2.74 -14.02
CA ILE A 96 -1.73 -1.73 -14.98
C ILE A 96 -2.77 -2.36 -15.91
N GLY A 97 -3.88 -1.69 -16.08
CA GLY A 97 -4.98 -2.20 -16.89
C GLY A 97 -6.11 -2.79 -16.08
N MET A 98 -5.93 -2.93 -14.77
CA MET A 98 -6.95 -3.52 -13.93
C MET A 98 -7.79 -2.47 -13.21
N ASN A 99 -7.93 -1.26 -13.77
CA ASN A 99 -8.80 -0.28 -13.13
C ASN A 99 -10.24 -0.78 -13.15
N GLY A 100 -10.99 -0.44 -12.13
CA GLY A 100 -12.37 -0.90 -12.01
C GLY A 100 -12.77 -1.02 -10.55
N THR A 101 -13.90 -1.64 -10.32
CA THR A 101 -14.45 -1.82 -8.98
C THR A 101 -14.53 -3.32 -8.70
N TYR A 102 -14.04 -3.71 -7.55
CA TYR A 102 -13.95 -5.12 -7.17
C TYR A 102 -14.67 -5.33 -5.84
N ASP A 103 -15.76 -6.07 -5.89
CA ASP A 103 -16.53 -6.38 -4.70
C ASP A 103 -16.03 -7.69 -4.13
N PHE A 104 -15.89 -7.78 -2.83
CA PHE A 104 -15.42 -9.01 -2.19
C PHE A 104 -16.23 -9.30 -0.93
N GLU A 105 -16.11 -10.50 -0.46
CA GLU A 105 -16.89 -10.94 0.71
C GLU A 105 -16.10 -11.94 1.53
N CYS A 106 -16.51 -12.09 2.79
CA CYS A 106 -16.05 -13.19 3.62
C CYS A 106 -17.10 -14.28 3.46
N GLU A 107 -16.73 -15.41 2.89
CA GLU A 107 -17.72 -16.42 2.53
C GLU A 107 -18.60 -16.89 3.68
N PRO A 108 -18.06 -17.23 4.86
CA PRO A 108 -18.94 -17.68 5.94
C PRO A 108 -19.82 -16.59 6.54
N HIS A 109 -19.52 -15.33 6.26
CA HIS A 109 -20.24 -14.25 6.93
C HIS A 109 -20.87 -13.25 5.95
N ALA A 110 -20.89 -13.57 4.67
CA ALA A 110 -21.47 -12.67 3.67
C ALA A 110 -22.92 -12.36 3.98
N ASP A 111 -23.67 -13.36 4.44
CA ASP A 111 -25.08 -13.15 4.74
C ASP A 111 -25.29 -12.20 5.93
N PHE A 112 -24.26 -11.94 6.69
CA PHE A 112 -24.34 -10.98 7.78
C PHE A 112 -23.80 -9.62 7.37
N GLY A 113 -23.49 -9.44 6.10
CA GLY A 113 -23.03 -8.16 5.60
C GLY A 113 -21.53 -7.96 5.62
N MET A 114 -20.77 -9.05 5.78
CA MET A 114 -19.31 -8.93 5.77
C MET A 114 -18.81 -8.91 4.34
N VAL A 115 -18.89 -7.72 3.74
CA VAL A 115 -18.53 -7.50 2.35
C VAL A 115 -17.68 -6.24 2.27
N GLY A 116 -16.96 -6.09 1.16
CA GLY A 116 -16.14 -4.92 0.95
C GLY A 116 -16.00 -4.59 -0.51
N GLN A 117 -15.29 -3.49 -0.78
CA GLN A 117 -15.14 -3.02 -2.15
C GLN A 117 -13.78 -2.34 -2.32
N ILE A 118 -13.10 -2.65 -3.40
CA ILE A 118 -11.85 -1.99 -3.76
C ILE A 118 -12.09 -1.27 -5.08
N ILE A 119 -11.83 0.05 -5.09
CA ILE A 119 -11.93 0.85 -6.31
C ILE A 119 -10.52 1.10 -6.79
N VAL A 120 -10.21 0.69 -8.01
CA VAL A 120 -8.88 0.83 -8.59
C VAL A 120 -8.95 1.86 -9.70
N GLU A 121 -8.22 2.94 -9.53
CA GLU A 121 -8.21 4.03 -10.50
C GLU A 121 -7.04 3.88 -11.45
N PRO A 122 -7.20 4.34 -12.69
CA PRO A 122 -6.11 4.21 -13.65
C PRO A 122 -4.97 5.19 -13.32
N VAL A 123 -3.76 4.79 -13.67
CA VAL A 123 -2.61 5.67 -13.54
C VAL A 123 -2.76 6.79 -14.57
N PRO A 124 -2.54 8.06 -14.19
CA PRO A 124 -2.63 9.16 -15.15
C PRO A 124 -1.68 8.95 -16.31
N MET A 125 -2.14 9.34 -17.50
CA MET A 125 -1.35 9.10 -18.71
C MET A 125 0.01 9.78 -18.68
N ASP A 126 0.09 10.95 -18.10
CA ASP A 126 1.36 11.65 -18.08
C ASP A 126 2.37 10.92 -17.19
N GLN A 127 1.91 10.17 -16.20
CA GLN A 127 2.82 9.41 -15.37
C GLN A 127 3.27 8.14 -16.07
N MET A 128 2.47 7.63 -16.96
CA MET A 128 2.84 6.42 -17.66
C MET A 128 3.92 6.67 -18.69
N ASN A 129 4.09 7.91 -19.11
CA ASN A 129 5.09 8.22 -20.10
C ASN A 129 6.42 8.61 -19.50
N GLU A 130 6.58 8.43 -18.22
CA GLU A 130 7.76 8.86 -17.62
C GLU A 130 8.72 7.77 -17.50
N THR A 131 9.20 7.17 -18.39
CA THR A 131 10.22 6.14 -18.22
C THR A 131 11.42 6.37 -19.15
#